data_bb111c90a90daea2c92915f4171edc0c
#
_entry.id   bb111c90a90daea2c92915f4171edc0c
#
_cell.length_a   1.000
_cell.length_b   1.000
_cell.length_c   1.000
_cell.angle_alpha   90.00
_cell.angle_beta   90.00
_cell.angle_gamma   90.00
#
_symmetry.space_group_name_H-M   'P 1'
#
loop_
_entity.id
_entity.type
_entity.pdbx_description
1 polymer ?
#
loop_
_entity_poly.entity_id
_entity_poly.type
_entity_poly.pdbx_seq_one_letter_code
_entity_poly.pdbx_strand_id
1 'polypeptide(L)'
;RQGFTTADAIYLLMPDRFGNGNPENDSTPCTTEKADRKAFFGRHGGDLQGMINGLDYIASLGATTIWPTPLLLDNEPHESYHGYACGDYYHIDPRFGDNDLYKEFVAQAHQRDLKVIMDVVTNHCGVAHWWMKDLPFKDWVHIFPEYTGTNVCFSTNMDPNASSYDLNIQESGWFVPSMPDMNLNNEFVLNYFKQWAV
;
A
#
# COMPACT_ATOMS: atom_id res chain seq x y z
N ARG A 1 10.28 18.92 -13.42
CA ARG A 1 10.47 17.45 -13.36
C ARG A 1 9.85 16.84 -14.60
N GLN A 2 10.54 15.91 -15.26
CA GLN A 2 9.94 15.14 -16.34
C GLN A 2 9.01 14.09 -15.74
N GLY A 3 7.79 13.96 -16.29
CA GLY A 3 6.87 12.89 -15.94
C GLY A 3 7.35 11.53 -16.45
N PHE A 4 6.50 10.52 -16.32
CA PHE A 4 6.74 9.19 -16.87
C PHE A 4 6.45 9.18 -18.36
N THR A 5 7.22 8.39 -19.10
CA THR A 5 7.11 8.22 -20.55
C THR A 5 7.19 6.75 -20.92
N THR A 6 6.91 6.40 -22.18
CA THR A 6 7.06 5.04 -22.70
C THR A 6 8.52 4.56 -22.76
N ALA A 7 9.48 5.45 -22.52
CA ALA A 7 10.90 5.11 -22.43
C ALA A 7 11.33 4.69 -21.03
N ASP A 8 10.46 4.81 -20.03
CA ASP A 8 10.79 4.45 -18.66
C ASP A 8 10.76 2.93 -18.46
N ALA A 9 11.83 2.40 -17.87
CA ALA A 9 11.94 1.03 -17.40
C ALA A 9 11.68 1.00 -15.88
N ILE A 10 10.57 0.34 -15.49
CA ILE A 10 10.12 0.31 -14.09
C ILE A 10 10.66 -0.94 -13.40
N TYR A 11 11.34 -0.75 -12.27
CA TYR A 11 11.74 -1.81 -11.35
C TYR A 11 10.72 -1.88 -10.20
N LEU A 12 9.80 -2.85 -10.27
CA LEU A 12 8.87 -3.15 -9.18
C LEU A 12 9.60 -3.98 -8.13
N LEU A 13 9.52 -3.56 -6.88
CA LEU A 13 10.11 -4.30 -5.77
C LEU A 13 9.17 -4.36 -4.56
N MET A 14 9.33 -5.40 -3.77
CA MET A 14 8.70 -5.54 -2.47
C MET A 14 9.73 -5.21 -1.39
N PRO A 15 9.56 -4.09 -0.64
CA PRO A 15 10.56 -3.61 0.31
C PRO A 15 10.97 -4.66 1.32
N ASP A 16 10.00 -5.33 1.95
CA ASP A 16 10.23 -6.39 2.94
C ASP A 16 11.15 -7.53 2.43
N ARG A 17 11.18 -7.76 1.11
CA ARG A 17 11.93 -8.87 0.48
C ARG A 17 13.21 -8.42 -0.20
N PHE A 18 13.43 -7.13 -0.37
CA PHE A 18 14.53 -6.61 -1.16
C PHE A 18 15.85 -6.63 -0.40
N GLY A 19 15.93 -5.96 0.72
CA GLY A 19 17.14 -5.89 1.52
C GLY A 19 16.88 -5.31 2.91
N ASN A 20 17.48 -5.93 3.92
CA ASN A 20 17.45 -5.44 5.29
C ASN A 20 18.68 -4.53 5.52
N GLY A 21 18.46 -3.24 5.65
CA GLY A 21 19.49 -2.26 5.90
C GLY A 21 19.60 -1.87 7.37
N ASN A 22 18.52 -2.07 8.14
CA ASN A 22 18.48 -1.78 9.57
C ASN A 22 17.75 -2.89 10.36
N PRO A 23 18.43 -3.92 10.85
CA PRO A 23 17.79 -4.99 11.61
C PRO A 23 17.08 -4.56 12.91
N GLU A 24 17.33 -3.36 13.40
CA GLU A 24 16.69 -2.85 14.63
C GLU A 24 15.21 -2.55 14.43
N ASN A 25 14.78 -2.29 13.20
CA ASN A 25 13.38 -2.01 12.87
C ASN A 25 12.57 -3.25 12.43
N ASP A 26 13.18 -4.43 12.29
CA ASP A 26 12.50 -5.67 11.85
C ASP A 26 11.22 -5.96 12.65
N SER A 27 11.22 -5.58 13.93
CA SER A 27 10.09 -5.77 14.85
C SER A 27 10.01 -4.61 15.83
N THR A 28 8.95 -3.80 15.73
CA THR A 28 8.76 -2.61 16.58
C THR A 28 7.71 -2.87 17.67
N PRO A 29 7.77 -2.18 18.83
CA PRO A 29 6.77 -2.34 19.88
C PRO A 29 5.34 -1.94 19.45
N CYS A 30 5.22 -1.00 18.50
CA CYS A 30 3.94 -0.43 18.07
C CYS A 30 3.28 -1.20 16.93
N THR A 31 3.90 -2.26 16.40
CA THR A 31 3.34 -3.08 15.33
C THR A 31 3.01 -4.49 15.81
N THR A 32 1.93 -5.06 15.24
CA THR A 32 1.40 -6.35 15.67
C THR A 32 2.25 -7.50 15.15
N GLU A 33 2.41 -7.63 13.83
CA GLU A 33 3.21 -8.68 13.22
C GLU A 33 4.70 -8.40 13.42
N LYS A 34 5.43 -9.41 13.86
CA LYS A 34 6.88 -9.39 14.06
C LYS A 34 7.59 -10.10 12.91
N ALA A 35 8.88 -9.82 12.74
CA ALA A 35 9.66 -10.49 11.71
C ALA A 35 9.79 -12.00 11.99
N ASP A 36 9.46 -12.80 10.97
CA ASP A 36 9.71 -14.25 10.92
C ASP A 36 10.11 -14.66 9.49
N ARG A 37 11.41 -14.69 9.25
CA ARG A 37 11.98 -15.06 7.95
C ARG A 37 11.72 -16.51 7.53
N LYS A 38 11.27 -17.36 8.45
CA LYS A 38 10.95 -18.77 8.17
C LYS A 38 9.53 -18.90 7.64
N ALA A 39 8.63 -18.01 8.01
CA ALA A 39 7.27 -17.99 7.51
C ALA A 39 7.25 -17.41 6.10
N PHE A 40 6.70 -18.16 5.14
CA PHE A 40 6.63 -17.73 3.73
C PHE A 40 5.89 -16.40 3.57
N PHE A 41 4.78 -16.22 4.28
CA PHE A 41 3.99 -15.00 4.29
C PHE A 41 4.31 -14.07 5.48
N GLY A 42 5.32 -14.38 6.29
CA GLY A 42 5.78 -13.51 7.37
C GLY A 42 6.63 -12.35 6.87
N ARG A 43 6.86 -11.37 7.72
CA ARG A 43 7.80 -10.28 7.43
C ARG A 43 9.24 -10.76 7.48
N HIS A 44 10.04 -10.35 6.51
CA HIS A 44 11.45 -10.73 6.38
C HIS A 44 12.44 -9.62 6.75
N GLY A 45 11.94 -8.41 7.04
CA GLY A 45 12.74 -7.30 7.57
C GLY A 45 13.47 -6.48 6.52
N GLY A 46 13.13 -6.58 5.24
CA GLY A 46 13.61 -5.62 4.25
C GLY A 46 12.98 -4.23 4.51
N ASP A 47 13.72 -3.16 4.22
CA ASP A 47 13.39 -1.79 4.64
C ASP A 47 13.89 -0.70 3.66
N LEU A 48 13.56 0.56 3.96
CA LEU A 48 14.00 1.72 3.18
C LEU A 48 15.52 1.86 3.16
N GLN A 49 16.21 1.55 4.25
CA GLN A 49 17.67 1.61 4.27
C GLN A 49 18.28 0.56 3.34
N GLY A 50 17.72 -0.64 3.30
CA GLY A 50 18.11 -1.68 2.34
C GLY A 50 17.86 -1.28 0.90
N MET A 51 16.72 -0.57 0.64
CA MET A 51 16.45 0.00 -0.68
C MET A 51 17.47 1.07 -1.06
N ILE A 52 17.81 1.98 -0.14
CA ILE A 52 18.86 3.00 -0.34
C ILE A 52 20.19 2.34 -0.70
N ASN A 53 20.60 1.33 0.04
CA ASN A 53 21.82 0.58 -0.18
C ASN A 53 21.85 -0.12 -1.56
N GLY A 54 20.67 -0.45 -2.09
CA GLY A 54 20.50 -1.13 -3.38
C GLY A 54 20.32 -0.21 -4.59
N LEU A 55 20.31 1.13 -4.45
CA LEU A 55 20.02 2.05 -5.55
C LEU A 55 21.00 1.95 -6.71
N ASP A 56 22.29 1.80 -6.43
CA ASP A 56 23.31 1.66 -7.49
C ASP A 56 23.14 0.36 -8.27
N TYR A 57 22.74 -0.73 -7.58
CA TYR A 57 22.39 -1.98 -8.23
C TYR A 57 21.19 -1.80 -9.18
N ILE A 58 20.09 -1.18 -8.71
CA ILE A 58 18.89 -0.95 -9.52
C ILE A 58 19.23 -0.09 -10.76
N ALA A 59 19.99 0.99 -10.57
CA ALA A 59 20.44 1.83 -11.67
C ALA A 59 21.30 1.06 -12.68
N SER A 60 22.18 0.17 -12.22
CA SER A 60 23.05 -0.66 -13.08
C SER A 60 22.27 -1.64 -13.96
N LEU A 61 21.03 -1.99 -13.61
CA LEU A 61 20.14 -2.82 -14.43
C LEU A 61 19.51 -2.05 -15.60
N GLY A 62 19.72 -0.72 -15.68
CA GLY A 62 19.09 0.13 -16.69
C GLY A 62 17.65 0.55 -16.34
N ALA A 63 17.21 0.34 -15.10
CA ALA A 63 15.94 0.89 -14.62
C ALA A 63 16.02 2.42 -14.57
N THR A 64 14.90 3.08 -14.86
CA THR A 64 14.75 4.55 -14.75
C THR A 64 13.76 4.94 -13.67
N THR A 65 13.06 3.98 -13.12
CA THR A 65 11.98 4.19 -12.15
C THR A 65 11.94 3.05 -11.16
N ILE A 66 11.74 3.37 -9.89
CA ILE A 66 11.51 2.40 -8.81
C ILE A 66 10.05 2.49 -8.39
N TRP A 67 9.39 1.33 -8.31
CA TRP A 67 8.05 1.18 -7.78
C TRP A 67 8.06 0.20 -6.60
N PRO A 68 8.21 0.66 -5.36
CA PRO A 68 8.00 -0.20 -4.19
C PRO A 68 6.52 -0.53 -4.02
N THR A 69 6.18 -1.73 -3.56
CA THR A 69 4.84 -1.99 -3.00
C THR A 69 4.60 -1.05 -1.81
N PRO A 70 3.35 -0.87 -1.33
CA PRO A 70 3.05 0.19 -0.38
C PRO A 70 3.97 0.22 0.85
N LEU A 71 4.45 1.40 1.17
CA LEU A 71 5.35 1.67 2.30
C LEU A 71 4.61 2.23 3.52
N LEU A 72 3.34 2.62 3.37
CA LEU A 72 2.52 3.12 4.45
C LEU A 72 2.25 2.03 5.49
N LEU A 73 1.96 2.44 6.72
CA LEU A 73 1.71 1.52 7.83
C LEU A 73 0.66 0.46 7.46
N ASP A 74 1.05 -0.80 7.56
CA ASP A 74 0.16 -1.95 7.50
C ASP A 74 0.28 -2.70 8.82
N ASN A 75 -0.70 -2.54 9.72
CA ASN A 75 -0.64 -3.11 11.06
C ASN A 75 -1.54 -4.35 11.22
N GLU A 76 -1.82 -5.03 10.13
CA GLU A 76 -2.51 -6.32 10.20
C GLU A 76 -1.66 -7.34 11.01
N PRO A 77 -2.32 -8.26 11.74
CA PRO A 77 -1.61 -9.23 12.58
C PRO A 77 -0.87 -10.31 11.79
N HIS A 78 -1.20 -10.48 10.51
CA HIS A 78 -0.62 -11.47 9.62
C HIS A 78 -0.47 -10.90 8.22
N GLU A 79 0.58 -11.35 7.52
CA GLU A 79 0.82 -11.04 6.10
C GLU A 79 0.98 -9.54 5.79
N SER A 80 1.29 -8.70 6.79
CA SER A 80 1.43 -7.24 6.61
C SER A 80 2.65 -6.83 5.77
N TYR A 81 3.49 -7.80 5.37
CA TYR A 81 4.71 -7.55 4.59
C TYR A 81 4.47 -6.89 3.24
N HIS A 82 3.29 -7.06 2.67
CA HIS A 82 2.96 -6.53 1.34
C HIS A 82 2.54 -5.06 1.35
N GLY A 83 2.04 -4.53 2.50
CA GLY A 83 1.69 -3.13 2.68
C GLY A 83 0.31 -2.71 2.14
N TYR A 84 -0.48 -3.62 1.57
CA TYR A 84 -1.74 -3.28 0.91
C TYR A 84 -2.92 -3.06 1.85
N ALA A 85 -2.84 -3.47 3.12
CA ALA A 85 -3.87 -3.22 4.13
C ALA A 85 -3.51 -1.95 4.94
N CYS A 86 -3.63 -0.78 4.31
CA CYS A 86 -3.19 0.48 4.90
C CYS A 86 -3.90 0.78 6.22
N GLY A 87 -3.11 0.99 7.28
CA GLY A 87 -3.54 1.34 8.64
C GLY A 87 -3.33 2.82 9.00
N ASP A 88 -2.53 3.55 8.21
CA ASP A 88 -2.33 5.00 8.33
C ASP A 88 -1.76 5.55 7.02
N TYR A 89 -2.48 6.51 6.40
CA TYR A 89 -2.09 7.09 5.11
C TYR A 89 -1.00 8.16 5.21
N TYR A 90 -0.64 8.63 6.41
CA TYR A 90 0.33 9.72 6.60
C TYR A 90 1.67 9.27 7.15
N HIS A 91 1.80 8.01 7.55
CA HIS A 91 3.02 7.51 8.16
C HIS A 91 3.55 6.28 7.41
N ILE A 92 4.85 6.30 7.15
CA ILE A 92 5.59 5.13 6.71
C ILE A 92 5.55 4.07 7.82
N ASP A 93 5.44 2.80 7.44
CA ASP A 93 5.50 1.68 8.38
C ASP A 93 6.84 1.70 9.14
N PRO A 94 6.83 1.75 10.47
CA PRO A 94 8.06 1.86 11.25
C PRO A 94 9.02 0.69 11.07
N ARG A 95 8.55 -0.43 10.51
CA ARG A 95 9.40 -1.57 10.12
C ARG A 95 10.10 -1.33 8.78
N PHE A 96 9.68 -0.34 8.02
CA PHE A 96 10.40 0.13 6.84
C PHE A 96 11.27 1.36 7.13
N GLY A 97 10.94 2.13 8.17
CA GLY A 97 11.60 3.37 8.55
C GLY A 97 10.60 4.45 8.95
N ASP A 98 10.83 5.67 8.51
CA ASP A 98 9.98 6.81 8.79
C ASP A 98 9.83 7.73 7.55
N ASN A 99 9.03 8.79 7.71
CA ASN A 99 8.77 9.74 6.63
C ASN A 99 10.04 10.52 6.20
N ASP A 100 10.98 10.73 7.09
CA ASP A 100 12.22 11.45 6.75
C ASP A 100 13.19 10.54 6.01
N LEU A 101 13.30 9.29 6.38
CA LEU A 101 14.07 8.28 5.62
C LEU A 101 13.46 8.03 4.24
N TYR A 102 12.12 8.11 4.11
CA TYR A 102 11.48 8.03 2.79
C TYR A 102 11.84 9.23 1.90
N LYS A 103 11.88 10.45 2.45
CA LYS A 103 12.35 11.63 1.72
C LYS A 103 13.81 11.48 1.29
N GLU A 104 14.65 10.93 2.16
CA GLU A 104 16.05 10.63 1.85
C GLU A 104 16.17 9.61 0.71
N PHE A 105 15.42 8.50 0.78
CA PHE A 105 15.35 7.50 -0.29
C PHE A 105 15.01 8.15 -1.65
N VAL A 106 13.97 8.99 -1.69
CA VAL A 106 13.57 9.70 -2.91
C VAL A 106 14.67 10.63 -3.40
N ALA A 107 15.31 11.37 -2.49
CA ALA A 107 16.42 12.28 -2.86
C ALA A 107 17.62 11.52 -3.43
N GLN A 108 17.99 10.40 -2.83
CA GLN A 108 19.09 9.56 -3.31
C GLN A 108 18.78 8.84 -4.63
N ALA A 109 17.52 8.41 -4.82
CA ALA A 109 17.07 7.87 -6.10
C ALA A 109 17.19 8.92 -7.22
N HIS A 110 16.73 10.14 -6.96
CA HIS A 110 16.82 11.25 -7.93
C HIS A 110 18.26 11.63 -8.27
N GLN A 111 19.22 11.52 -7.35
CA GLN A 111 20.65 11.73 -7.64
C GLN A 111 21.23 10.72 -8.62
N ARG A 112 20.56 9.60 -8.82
CA ARG A 112 20.90 8.51 -9.75
C ARG A 112 20.01 8.49 -10.99
N ASP A 113 19.29 9.58 -11.24
CA ASP A 113 18.31 9.71 -12.32
C ASP A 113 17.17 8.66 -12.25
N LEU A 114 16.93 8.08 -11.09
CA LEU A 114 15.83 7.17 -10.84
C LEU A 114 14.59 7.95 -10.38
N LYS A 115 13.47 7.77 -11.04
CA LYS A 115 12.15 8.25 -10.60
C LYS A 115 11.60 7.30 -9.53
N VAL A 116 10.71 7.80 -8.68
CA VAL A 116 10.04 6.99 -7.66
C VAL A 116 8.53 7.07 -7.83
N ILE A 117 7.87 5.92 -7.83
CA ILE A 117 6.41 5.79 -7.72
C ILE A 117 6.10 5.44 -6.28
N MET A 118 5.18 6.18 -5.65
CA MET A 118 4.59 5.78 -4.39
C MET A 118 3.32 4.98 -4.67
N ASP A 119 3.32 3.70 -4.31
CA ASP A 119 2.15 2.85 -4.42
C ASP A 119 1.15 3.22 -3.32
N VAL A 120 -0.08 3.53 -3.71
CA VAL A 120 -1.13 3.94 -2.78
C VAL A 120 -2.44 3.29 -3.16
N VAL A 121 -3.07 2.67 -2.18
CA VAL A 121 -4.38 2.05 -2.33
C VAL A 121 -5.44 2.94 -1.71
N THR A 122 -6.32 3.50 -2.53
CA THR A 122 -7.45 4.33 -2.09
C THR A 122 -8.78 3.57 -2.12
N ASN A 123 -8.79 2.37 -2.70
CA ASN A 123 -9.97 1.51 -2.82
C ASN A 123 -10.41 0.95 -1.46
N HIS A 124 -9.48 0.59 -0.62
CA HIS A 124 -9.74 -0.02 0.69
C HIS A 124 -8.69 0.42 1.72
N CYS A 125 -8.99 0.25 3.00
CA CYS A 125 -8.00 0.34 4.08
C CYS A 125 -7.84 -1.02 4.76
N GLY A 126 -6.94 -1.15 5.73
CA GLY A 126 -6.85 -2.31 6.60
C GLY A 126 -7.89 -2.27 7.73
N VAL A 127 -8.36 -3.42 8.23
CA VAL A 127 -9.22 -3.47 9.42
C VAL A 127 -8.47 -3.00 10.67
N ALA A 128 -7.14 -3.04 10.67
CA ALA A 128 -6.30 -2.48 11.72
C ALA A 128 -6.22 -0.94 11.69
N HIS A 129 -6.75 -0.28 10.66
CA HIS A 129 -6.81 1.18 10.60
C HIS A 129 -7.64 1.71 11.78
N TRP A 130 -7.16 2.77 12.44
CA TRP A 130 -7.84 3.37 13.59
C TRP A 130 -9.26 3.83 13.29
N TRP A 131 -9.60 4.15 12.04
CA TRP A 131 -10.98 4.43 11.61
C TRP A 131 -11.95 3.30 11.94
N MET A 132 -11.51 2.04 11.87
CA MET A 132 -12.41 0.90 12.15
C MET A 132 -12.86 0.82 13.60
N LYS A 133 -12.21 1.59 14.51
CA LYS A 133 -12.63 1.75 15.90
C LYS A 133 -13.56 2.95 16.09
N ASP A 134 -13.41 3.99 15.27
CA ASP A 134 -14.18 5.24 15.34
C ASP A 134 -14.21 5.89 13.94
N LEU A 135 -15.24 5.52 13.17
CA LEU A 135 -15.41 6.04 11.80
C LEU A 135 -15.75 7.53 11.84
N PRO A 136 -15.09 8.37 11.02
CA PRO A 136 -15.44 9.79 10.90
C PRO A 136 -16.90 10.03 10.50
N PHE A 137 -17.45 9.15 9.66
CA PHE A 137 -18.86 9.08 9.26
C PHE A 137 -19.31 7.63 9.18
N LYS A 138 -20.60 7.35 9.38
CA LYS A 138 -21.15 5.99 9.35
C LYS A 138 -20.96 5.27 8.02
N ASP A 139 -20.84 6.04 6.94
CA ASP A 139 -20.66 5.60 5.57
C ASP A 139 -19.25 5.91 5.04
N TRP A 140 -18.24 5.97 5.92
CA TRP A 140 -16.83 6.15 5.56
C TRP A 140 -16.28 4.96 4.77
N VAL A 141 -16.70 3.77 5.17
CA VAL A 141 -16.49 2.50 4.48
C VAL A 141 -17.84 1.83 4.23
N HIS A 142 -17.93 0.96 3.23
CA HIS A 142 -19.13 0.15 3.04
C HIS A 142 -19.20 -0.94 4.12
N ILE A 143 -20.29 -0.94 4.90
CA ILE A 143 -20.51 -1.89 5.99
C ILE A 143 -21.67 -2.82 5.65
N PHE A 144 -21.44 -4.10 5.83
CA PHE A 144 -22.43 -5.17 5.61
C PHE A 144 -22.74 -5.89 6.93
N PRO A 145 -23.94 -6.49 7.10
CA PRO A 145 -24.29 -7.28 8.30
C PRO A 145 -23.33 -8.47 8.53
N GLU A 146 -22.78 -9.01 7.46
CA GLU A 146 -21.75 -10.04 7.45
C GLU A 146 -20.73 -9.72 6.35
N TYR A 147 -19.54 -10.33 6.40
CA TYR A 147 -18.55 -10.12 5.37
C TYR A 147 -19.12 -10.38 3.98
N THR A 148 -19.04 -9.37 3.13
CA THR A 148 -19.44 -9.41 1.74
C THR A 148 -18.26 -8.97 0.87
N GLY A 149 -17.64 -9.94 0.21
CA GLY A 149 -16.50 -9.69 -0.68
C GLY A 149 -16.93 -9.14 -2.03
N THR A 150 -16.06 -8.35 -2.64
CA THR A 150 -16.28 -7.89 -4.03
C THR A 150 -16.33 -9.07 -5.00
N ASN A 151 -17.15 -8.94 -6.04
CA ASN A 151 -17.24 -9.88 -7.15
C ASN A 151 -16.56 -9.34 -8.41
N VAL A 152 -15.53 -8.51 -8.27
CA VAL A 152 -14.82 -7.93 -9.41
C VAL A 152 -14.41 -9.01 -10.41
N CYS A 153 -15.01 -8.94 -11.60
CA CYS A 153 -14.62 -9.75 -12.73
C CYS A 153 -14.91 -8.99 -14.03
N PHE A 154 -14.16 -9.30 -15.08
CA PHE A 154 -14.34 -8.66 -16.37
C PHE A 154 -15.74 -8.88 -16.97
N SER A 155 -16.37 -10.04 -16.71
CA SER A 155 -17.70 -10.36 -17.21
C SER A 155 -18.75 -9.38 -16.68
N THR A 156 -18.73 -9.02 -15.41
CA THR A 156 -19.67 -8.06 -14.81
C THR A 156 -19.54 -6.67 -15.47
N ASN A 157 -18.30 -6.22 -15.70
CA ASN A 157 -18.06 -4.92 -16.35
C ASN A 157 -18.46 -4.88 -17.82
N MET A 158 -18.41 -6.00 -18.52
CA MET A 158 -18.66 -6.10 -19.96
C MET A 158 -20.07 -6.55 -20.29
N ASP A 159 -20.82 -7.06 -19.32
CA ASP A 159 -22.19 -7.54 -19.55
C ASP A 159 -23.19 -6.38 -19.44
N PRO A 160 -23.83 -5.98 -20.56
CA PRO A 160 -24.84 -4.92 -20.53
C PRO A 160 -26.11 -5.32 -19.76
N ASN A 161 -26.25 -6.60 -19.41
CA ASN A 161 -27.35 -7.16 -18.63
C ASN A 161 -26.96 -7.53 -17.20
N ALA A 162 -25.77 -7.09 -16.73
CA ALA A 162 -25.36 -7.31 -15.36
C ALA A 162 -26.44 -6.82 -14.38
N SER A 163 -26.71 -7.60 -13.34
CA SER A 163 -27.70 -7.22 -12.34
C SER A 163 -27.24 -6.01 -11.53
N SER A 164 -28.17 -5.18 -11.06
CA SER A 164 -27.85 -4.07 -10.16
C SER A 164 -27.20 -4.56 -8.84
N TYR A 165 -27.51 -5.78 -8.41
CA TYR A 165 -26.87 -6.40 -7.28
C TYR A 165 -25.39 -6.67 -7.55
N ASP A 166 -25.06 -7.30 -8.68
CA ASP A 166 -23.67 -7.60 -9.04
C ASP A 166 -22.83 -6.34 -9.21
N LEU A 167 -23.40 -5.32 -9.86
CA LEU A 167 -22.74 -4.01 -10.00
C LEU A 167 -22.49 -3.36 -8.64
N ASN A 168 -23.47 -3.40 -7.74
CA ASN A 168 -23.30 -2.86 -6.39
C ASN A 168 -22.23 -3.61 -5.59
N ILE A 169 -22.20 -4.95 -5.64
CA ILE A 169 -21.19 -5.75 -4.93
C ILE A 169 -19.79 -5.55 -5.56
N GLN A 170 -19.71 -5.32 -6.85
CA GLN A 170 -18.46 -4.98 -7.50
C GLN A 170 -17.89 -3.66 -6.99
N GLU A 171 -18.75 -2.65 -6.79
CA GLU A 171 -18.35 -1.30 -6.38
C GLU A 171 -18.15 -1.14 -4.88
N SER A 172 -18.87 -1.91 -4.06
CA SER A 172 -18.92 -1.71 -2.60
C SER A 172 -18.45 -2.89 -1.78
N GLY A 173 -18.28 -4.08 -2.40
CA GLY A 173 -17.82 -5.28 -1.69
C GLY A 173 -16.37 -5.14 -1.23
N TRP A 174 -16.07 -5.68 -0.04
CA TRP A 174 -14.71 -5.66 0.51
C TRP A 174 -13.74 -6.46 -0.36
N PHE A 175 -12.52 -5.99 -0.48
CA PHE A 175 -11.48 -6.67 -1.27
C PHE A 175 -11.18 -8.06 -0.70
N VAL A 176 -10.90 -8.14 0.61
CA VAL A 176 -10.80 -9.37 1.41
C VAL A 176 -11.33 -9.07 2.83
N PRO A 177 -11.49 -10.07 3.73
CA PRO A 177 -12.01 -9.83 5.09
C PRO A 177 -11.24 -8.80 5.92
N SER A 178 -9.94 -8.62 5.64
CA SER A 178 -9.09 -7.63 6.32
C SER A 178 -9.01 -6.27 5.61
N MET A 179 -9.71 -6.08 4.47
CA MET A 179 -9.60 -4.87 3.64
C MET A 179 -10.98 -4.32 3.30
N PRO A 180 -11.61 -3.56 4.23
CA PRO A 180 -12.89 -2.89 4.03
C PRO A 180 -12.82 -1.85 2.92
N ASP A 181 -13.86 -1.87 2.07
CA ASP A 181 -13.99 -0.97 0.93
C ASP A 181 -14.29 0.47 1.37
N MET A 182 -13.54 1.43 0.83
CA MET A 182 -13.71 2.86 1.09
C MET A 182 -14.84 3.43 0.26
N ASN A 183 -15.80 4.09 0.88
CA ASN A 183 -16.91 4.71 0.16
C ASN A 183 -16.48 6.01 -0.54
N LEU A 184 -15.91 5.90 -1.74
CA LEU A 184 -15.48 7.05 -2.54
C LEU A 184 -16.65 7.89 -3.08
N ASN A 185 -17.90 7.42 -2.95
CA ASN A 185 -19.10 8.23 -3.23
C ASN A 185 -19.40 9.23 -2.11
N ASN A 186 -18.85 9.02 -0.90
CA ASN A 186 -18.86 10.03 0.15
C ASN A 186 -17.82 11.11 -0.18
N GLU A 187 -18.28 12.36 -0.35
CA GLU A 187 -17.41 13.50 -0.74
C GLU A 187 -16.31 13.78 0.30
N PHE A 188 -16.53 13.49 1.57
CA PHE A 188 -15.51 13.68 2.61
C PHE A 188 -14.39 12.64 2.48
N VAL A 189 -14.69 11.38 2.16
CA VAL A 189 -13.70 10.35 1.86
C VAL A 189 -12.89 10.75 0.63
N LEU A 190 -13.58 11.16 -0.44
CA LEU A 190 -12.92 11.59 -1.67
C LEU A 190 -12.03 12.82 -1.44
N ASN A 191 -12.49 13.81 -0.65
CA ASN A 191 -11.72 14.99 -0.33
C ASN A 191 -10.52 14.68 0.57
N TYR A 192 -10.65 13.72 1.49
CA TYR A 192 -9.51 13.24 2.29
C TYR A 192 -8.38 12.73 1.37
N PHE A 193 -8.69 11.85 0.42
CA PHE A 193 -7.67 11.33 -0.49
C PHE A 193 -7.13 12.40 -1.46
N LYS A 194 -7.98 13.32 -1.94
CA LYS A 194 -7.50 14.47 -2.74
C LYS A 194 -6.52 15.33 -1.96
N GLN A 195 -6.82 15.61 -0.69
CA GLN A 195 -5.95 16.41 0.18
C GLN A 195 -4.66 15.66 0.54
N TRP A 196 -4.77 14.35 0.72
CA TRP A 196 -3.60 13.50 0.98
C TRP A 196 -2.63 13.49 -0.21
N ALA A 197 -3.13 13.49 -1.45
CA ALA A 197 -2.33 13.40 -2.67
C ALA A 197 -1.61 14.72 -3.06
N VAL A 198 -1.88 15.85 -2.40
CA VAL A 198 -1.33 17.19 -2.70
C VAL A 198 -0.26 17.59 -1.70
#